data_e4f36bdfd4287f7b7419ad81d0e0fdd2
#
_entry.id   e4f36bdfd4287f7b7419ad81d0e0fdd2
#
_cell.length_a   1.000
_cell.length_b   1.000
_cell.length_c   1.000
_cell.angle_alpha   90.00
_cell.angle_beta   90.00
_cell.angle_gamma   90.00
#
_symmetry.space_group_name_H-M   'P 1'
#
loop_
_entity.id
_entity.type
_entity.pdbx_description
1 polymer ?
#
loop_
_entity_poly.entity_id
_entity_poly.type
_entity_poly.pdbx_seq_one_letter_code
_entity_poly.pdbx_strand_id
1 'polypeptide(L)'
;MKKTILLFILILQGAVSASAQLYRYLDTNQGLSSRRVIAIEKDTKGYMWFLTHEGVDRYNGKQFTHYPLLDKNKPIQQPPNLSHLQVDETGNIWVIGKNGYIFKYNSHQNKYDLI
;
A
#
# COMPACT_ATOMS: atom_id res chain seq x y z
N MET A 1 7.81 37.23 -3.06
CA MET A 1 6.57 36.50 -3.15
C MET A 1 6.56 35.56 -4.37
N LYS A 2 6.77 36.08 -5.58
CA LYS A 2 6.80 35.22 -6.76
C LYS A 2 7.88 34.15 -6.68
N LYS A 3 9.07 34.50 -6.19
CA LYS A 3 10.14 33.50 -6.03
C LYS A 3 9.79 32.42 -5.02
N THR A 4 9.13 32.80 -3.93
CA THR A 4 8.72 31.85 -2.91
C THR A 4 7.65 30.88 -3.44
N ILE A 5 6.68 31.42 -4.18
CA ILE A 5 5.64 30.62 -4.79
C ILE A 5 6.24 29.69 -5.86
N LEU A 6 7.14 30.21 -6.69
CA LEU A 6 7.79 29.42 -7.72
C LEU A 6 8.63 28.32 -7.11
N LEU A 7 9.37 28.61 -6.05
CA LEU A 7 10.15 27.62 -5.32
C LEU A 7 9.27 26.55 -4.72
N PHE A 8 8.12 26.94 -4.16
CA PHE A 8 7.15 25.99 -3.61
C PHE A 8 6.61 25.06 -4.70
N ILE A 9 6.29 25.59 -5.88
CA ILE A 9 5.84 24.79 -7.00
C ILE A 9 6.93 23.83 -7.45
N LEU A 10 8.17 24.28 -7.52
CA LEU A 10 9.30 23.40 -7.87
C LEU A 10 9.51 22.31 -6.84
N ILE A 11 9.40 22.63 -5.56
CA ILE A 11 9.49 21.64 -4.49
C ILE A 11 8.35 20.63 -4.63
N LEU A 12 7.15 21.08 -4.92
CA LEU A 12 6.00 20.19 -5.11
C LEU A 12 6.19 19.28 -6.31
N GLN A 13 6.68 19.83 -7.42
CA GLN A 13 7.00 19.04 -8.61
C GLN A 13 8.14 18.06 -8.33
N GLY A 14 9.15 18.49 -7.62
CA GLY A 14 10.25 17.62 -7.21
C GLY A 14 9.78 16.49 -6.31
N ALA A 15 8.86 16.75 -5.39
CA ALA A 15 8.30 15.74 -4.52
C ALA A 15 7.48 14.71 -5.33
N VAL A 16 6.69 15.15 -6.31
CA VAL A 16 5.93 14.24 -7.18
C VAL A 16 6.89 13.41 -8.02
N SER A 17 7.92 14.02 -8.59
CA SER A 17 8.92 13.31 -9.38
C SER A 17 9.71 12.31 -8.53
N ALA A 18 10.08 12.70 -7.31
CA ALA A 18 10.76 11.82 -6.37
C ALA A 18 9.88 10.63 -5.98
N SER A 19 8.58 10.85 -5.78
CA SER A 19 7.64 9.76 -5.50
C SER A 19 7.52 8.80 -6.68
N ALA A 20 7.45 9.31 -7.89
CA ALA A 20 7.40 8.47 -9.09
C ALA A 20 8.69 7.67 -9.25
N GLN A 21 9.84 8.27 -8.98
CA GLN A 21 11.11 7.57 -9.02
C GLN A 21 11.20 6.52 -7.92
N LEU A 22 10.70 6.83 -6.73
CA LEU A 22 10.64 5.88 -5.62
C LEU A 22 9.86 4.63 -6.01
N TYR A 23 8.67 4.80 -6.60
CA TYR A 23 7.88 3.66 -7.08
C TYR A 23 8.61 2.85 -8.14
N ARG A 24 9.38 3.50 -8.98
CA ARG A 24 10.17 2.84 -10.02
C ARG A 24 11.22 1.91 -9.41
N TYR A 25 11.80 2.28 -8.27
CA TYR A 25 12.84 1.50 -7.60
C TYR A 25 12.31 0.53 -6.55
N LEU A 26 11.06 0.69 -6.12
CA LEU A 26 10.44 -0.20 -5.14
C LEU A 26 9.89 -1.43 -5.86
N ASP A 27 10.76 -2.41 -6.05
CA ASP A 27 10.38 -3.68 -6.65
C ASP A 27 10.77 -4.85 -5.72
N THR A 28 10.78 -6.06 -6.25
CA THR A 28 11.10 -7.25 -5.46
C THR A 28 12.52 -7.24 -4.91
N ASN A 29 13.44 -6.52 -5.52
CA ASN A 29 14.81 -6.39 -5.01
C ASN A 29 14.87 -5.56 -3.73
N GLN A 30 13.93 -4.66 -3.53
CA GLN A 30 13.83 -3.84 -2.33
C GLN A 30 12.89 -4.42 -1.28
N GLY A 31 12.32 -5.59 -1.54
CA GLY A 31 11.49 -6.30 -0.58
C GLY A 31 10.01 -6.34 -0.91
N LEU A 32 9.57 -5.74 -2.02
CA LEU A 32 8.20 -5.87 -2.49
C LEU A 32 7.92 -7.34 -2.81
N SER A 33 6.82 -7.88 -2.30
CA SER A 33 6.55 -9.31 -2.38
C SER A 33 6.18 -9.78 -3.77
N SER A 34 5.69 -8.90 -4.64
CA SER A 34 5.33 -9.22 -6.01
C SER A 34 5.45 -7.98 -6.89
N ARG A 35 5.85 -8.19 -8.14
CA ARG A 35 5.87 -7.12 -9.15
C ARG A 35 4.47 -6.74 -9.62
N ARG A 36 3.48 -7.59 -9.34
CA ARG A 36 2.11 -7.33 -9.76
C ARG A 36 1.38 -6.59 -8.66
N VAL A 37 1.43 -5.26 -8.75
CA VAL A 37 0.78 -4.37 -7.81
C VAL A 37 -0.60 -4.02 -8.35
N ILE A 38 -1.63 -4.25 -7.53
CA ILE A 38 -3.02 -4.01 -7.90
C ILE A 38 -3.45 -2.61 -7.49
N ALA A 39 -3.03 -2.17 -6.32
CA ALA A 39 -3.43 -0.88 -5.76
C ALA A 39 -2.36 -0.36 -4.80
N ILE A 40 -2.30 0.95 -4.68
CA ILE A 40 -1.37 1.64 -3.78
C ILE A 40 -2.16 2.71 -3.04
N GLU A 41 -2.02 2.75 -1.73
CA GLU A 41 -2.64 3.77 -0.89
C GLU A 41 -1.68 4.23 0.20
N LYS A 42 -1.79 5.50 0.56
CA LYS A 42 -1.07 6.08 1.67
C LYS A 42 -2.00 6.17 2.87
N ASP A 43 -1.53 5.74 4.03
CA ASP A 43 -2.34 5.85 5.24
C ASP A 43 -2.16 7.21 5.93
N THR A 44 -2.88 7.41 7.01
CA THR A 44 -2.85 8.67 7.76
C THR A 44 -1.55 8.87 8.54
N LYS A 45 -0.77 7.82 8.71
CA LYS A 45 0.52 7.85 9.40
C LYS A 45 1.69 8.01 8.44
N GLY A 46 1.43 8.05 7.13
CA GLY A 46 2.45 8.24 6.12
C GLY A 46 3.03 6.96 5.55
N TYR A 47 2.57 5.80 5.96
CA TYR A 47 2.98 4.54 5.35
C TYR A 47 2.34 4.37 3.98
N MET A 48 3.09 3.76 3.07
CA MET A 48 2.59 3.37 1.76
C MET A 48 2.19 1.90 1.80
N TRP A 49 0.98 1.61 1.35
CA TRP A 49 0.45 0.27 1.31
C TRP A 49 0.28 -0.18 -0.13
N PHE A 50 0.71 -1.40 -0.40
CA PHE A 50 0.69 -1.99 -1.74
C PHE A 50 -0.13 -3.27 -1.68
N LEU A 51 -1.24 -3.31 -2.39
CA LEU A 51 -1.96 -4.56 -2.61
C LEU A 51 -1.32 -5.25 -3.81
N THR A 52 -0.80 -6.45 -3.59
CA THR A 52 -0.12 -7.22 -4.62
C THR A 52 -0.78 -8.58 -4.80
N HIS A 53 -0.35 -9.31 -5.79
CA HIS A 53 -0.80 -10.69 -6.01
C HIS A 53 -0.39 -11.64 -4.88
N GLU A 54 0.57 -11.27 -4.05
CA GLU A 54 1.06 -12.10 -2.95
C GLU A 54 0.58 -11.61 -1.57
N GLY A 55 -0.31 -10.64 -1.53
CA GLY A 55 -0.83 -10.04 -0.30
C GLY A 55 -0.56 -8.56 -0.23
N VAL A 56 -0.46 -8.02 0.96
CA VAL A 56 -0.27 -6.59 1.18
C VAL A 56 1.12 -6.32 1.71
N ASP A 57 1.76 -5.31 1.16
CA ASP A 57 3.04 -4.84 1.66
C ASP A 57 2.90 -3.41 2.16
N ARG A 58 3.57 -3.11 3.27
CA ARG A 58 3.67 -1.75 3.81
C ARG A 58 5.11 -1.28 3.70
N TYR A 59 5.28 -0.07 3.19
CA TYR A 59 6.59 0.57 3.09
C TYR A 59 6.65 1.76 4.04
N ASN A 60 7.68 1.78 4.89
CA ASN A 60 7.86 2.84 5.89
C ASN A 60 8.87 3.91 5.47
N GLY A 61 9.35 3.87 4.23
CA GLY A 61 10.41 4.74 3.74
C GLY A 61 11.78 4.08 3.71
N LYS A 62 11.92 2.91 4.36
CA LYS A 62 13.18 2.17 4.43
C LYS A 62 13.00 0.69 4.14
N GLN A 63 11.95 0.09 4.64
CA GLN A 63 11.73 -1.34 4.58
C GLN A 63 10.29 -1.66 4.23
N PHE A 64 10.11 -2.81 3.59
CA PHE A 64 8.81 -3.41 3.39
C PHE A 64 8.50 -4.39 4.52
N THR A 65 7.24 -4.38 4.94
CA THR A 65 6.68 -5.43 5.80
C THR A 65 5.59 -6.11 5.01
N HIS A 66 5.65 -7.44 4.92
CA HIS A 66 4.67 -8.23 4.19
C HIS A 66 3.56 -8.72 5.10
N TYR A 67 2.33 -8.54 4.63
CA TYR A 67 1.12 -9.00 5.32
C TYR A 67 0.38 -9.98 4.41
N PRO A 68 0.45 -11.29 4.69
CA PRO A 68 -0.33 -12.23 3.92
C PRO A 68 -1.82 -12.06 4.20
N LEU A 69 -2.63 -12.29 3.20
CA LEU A 69 -4.08 -12.34 3.35
C LEU A 69 -4.48 -13.79 3.50
N LEU A 70 -5.01 -14.14 4.66
CA LEU A 70 -5.26 -15.53 5.02
C LEU A 70 -6.76 -15.81 5.13
N ASP A 71 -7.18 -16.92 4.57
CA ASP A 71 -8.47 -17.50 4.80
C ASP A 71 -8.24 -18.86 5.47
N LYS A 72 -8.74 -19.02 6.71
CA LYS A 72 -8.55 -20.24 7.51
C LYS A 72 -7.07 -20.65 7.58
N ASN A 73 -6.21 -19.68 7.83
CA ASN A 73 -4.75 -19.84 7.94
C ASN A 73 -4.05 -20.25 6.64
N LYS A 74 -4.74 -20.19 5.51
CA LYS A 74 -4.13 -20.43 4.20
C LYS A 74 -4.01 -19.12 3.44
N PRO A 75 -2.85 -18.84 2.82
CA PRO A 75 -2.71 -17.65 2.01
C PRO A 75 -3.69 -17.68 0.84
N ILE A 76 -4.34 -16.55 0.60
CA ILE A 76 -5.12 -16.35 -0.61
C ILE A 76 -4.12 -16.01 -1.70
N GLN A 77 -3.86 -16.98 -2.54
CA GLN A 77 -3.05 -16.81 -3.73
C GLN A 77 -3.98 -16.53 -4.90
N GLN A 78 -3.47 -15.81 -5.87
CA GLN A 78 -4.23 -15.39 -7.03
C GLN A 78 -5.48 -14.63 -6.64
N PRO A 79 -5.32 -13.39 -6.36
CA PRO A 79 -6.45 -12.54 -6.15
C PRO A 79 -6.97 -11.96 -7.48
N PRO A 80 -7.45 -12.72 -8.45
CA PRO A 80 -8.29 -12.09 -9.45
C PRO A 80 -9.49 -11.45 -8.78
N ASN A 81 -9.65 -11.76 -7.50
CA ASN A 81 -10.77 -11.34 -6.71
C ASN A 81 -10.45 -10.22 -5.71
N LEU A 82 -9.19 -9.89 -5.51
CA LEU A 82 -8.78 -8.77 -4.65
C LEU A 82 -8.49 -7.58 -5.56
N SER A 83 -9.25 -6.52 -5.43
CA SER A 83 -9.17 -5.42 -6.37
C SER A 83 -9.03 -4.04 -5.75
N HIS A 84 -9.31 -3.90 -4.47
CA HIS A 84 -9.33 -2.58 -3.83
C HIS A 84 -8.55 -2.59 -2.53
N LEU A 85 -7.77 -1.55 -2.35
CA LEU A 85 -7.12 -1.20 -1.10
C LEU A 85 -7.61 0.19 -0.76
N GLN A 86 -8.19 0.37 0.42
CA GLN A 86 -8.85 1.61 0.77
C GLN A 86 -8.51 2.01 2.21
N VAL A 87 -8.19 3.28 2.39
CA VAL A 87 -8.05 3.90 3.70
C VAL A 87 -9.31 4.71 3.95
N ASP A 88 -10.02 4.40 5.03
CA ASP A 88 -11.26 5.10 5.35
C ASP A 88 -11.00 6.41 6.13
N GLU A 89 -12.05 7.13 6.45
CA GLU A 89 -11.96 8.44 7.12
C GLU A 89 -11.35 8.34 8.52
N THR A 90 -11.49 7.20 9.16
CA THR A 90 -10.93 6.98 10.50
C THR A 90 -9.54 6.38 10.47
N GLY A 91 -8.96 6.20 9.28
CA GLY A 91 -7.63 5.66 9.11
C GLY A 91 -7.55 4.14 9.07
N ASN A 92 -8.68 3.44 9.03
CA ASN A 92 -8.69 1.99 8.85
C ASN A 92 -8.32 1.62 7.42
N ILE A 93 -7.58 0.53 7.29
CA ILE A 93 -7.08 0.07 6.00
C ILE A 93 -7.81 -1.22 5.65
N TRP A 94 -8.48 -1.19 4.50
CA TRP A 94 -9.33 -2.27 4.04
C TRP A 94 -8.81 -2.83 2.73
N VAL A 95 -8.93 -4.15 2.59
CA VAL A 95 -8.76 -4.83 1.30
C VAL A 95 -10.09 -5.45 0.93
N ILE A 96 -10.58 -5.14 -0.25
CA ILE A 96 -11.91 -5.54 -0.71
C ILE A 96 -11.76 -6.38 -1.97
N GLY A 97 -12.31 -7.56 -1.94
CA GLY A 97 -12.33 -8.49 -3.06
C GLY A 97 -13.70 -8.63 -3.69
N LYS A 98 -13.74 -9.23 -4.87
CA LYS A 98 -14.97 -9.41 -5.65
C LYS A 98 -15.88 -10.50 -5.11
N ASN A 99 -15.33 -11.52 -4.48
CA ASN A 99 -16.09 -12.69 -4.01
C ASN A 99 -16.44 -12.59 -2.53
N GLY A 100 -16.65 -11.38 -2.04
CA GLY A 100 -17.02 -11.17 -0.64
C GLY A 100 -15.84 -11.18 0.32
N TYR A 101 -14.61 -11.25 -0.17
CA TYR A 101 -13.45 -11.09 0.68
C TYR A 101 -13.35 -9.64 1.13
N ILE A 102 -13.35 -9.46 2.45
CA ILE A 102 -13.12 -8.17 3.07
C ILE A 102 -12.12 -8.39 4.20
N PHE A 103 -10.98 -7.72 4.11
CA PHE A 103 -9.96 -7.78 5.14
C PHE A 103 -9.79 -6.40 5.74
N LYS A 104 -9.55 -6.37 7.04
CA LYS A 104 -9.26 -5.14 7.76
C LYS A 104 -7.92 -5.29 8.47
N TYR A 105 -7.07 -4.29 8.35
CA TYR A 105 -5.82 -4.27 9.09
C TYR A 105 -6.08 -4.10 10.58
N ASN A 106 -5.54 -5.00 11.37
CA ASN A 106 -5.60 -4.97 12.82
C ASN A 106 -4.25 -4.49 13.34
N SER A 107 -4.20 -3.22 13.77
CA SER A 107 -2.95 -2.62 14.22
C SER A 107 -2.45 -3.19 15.54
N HIS A 108 -3.34 -3.71 16.37
CA HIS A 108 -2.95 -4.31 17.65
C HIS A 108 -2.21 -5.62 17.46
N GLN A 109 -2.62 -6.42 16.49
CA GLN A 109 -2.01 -7.70 16.19
C GLN A 109 -1.07 -7.64 14.99
N ASN A 110 -0.99 -6.49 14.33
CA ASN A 110 -0.15 -6.26 13.14
C ASN A 110 -0.40 -7.30 12.05
N LYS A 111 -1.65 -7.48 11.70
CA LYS A 111 -2.06 -8.42 10.66
C LYS A 111 -3.39 -7.98 10.05
N TYR A 112 -3.74 -8.58 8.92
CA TYR A 112 -5.06 -8.42 8.32
C TYR A 112 -5.99 -9.51 8.83
N ASP A 113 -7.19 -9.11 9.24
CA ASP A 113 -8.25 -10.02 9.63
C ASP A 113 -9.28 -10.12 8.51
N LEU A 114 -9.68 -11.33 8.19
CA LEU A 114 -10.81 -11.59 7.30
C LEU A 114 -12.09 -11.32 8.06
N ILE A 115 -12.92 -10.47 7.48
CA ILE A 115 -14.18 -10.08 8.11
C ILE A 115 -15.30 -11.03 7.67
#